data_63ac38253f14827199513c459172657b
#
_entry.id   63ac38253f14827199513c459172657b
#
_cell.length_a   1.000
_cell.length_b   1.000
_cell.length_c   1.000
_cell.angle_alpha   90.00
_cell.angle_beta   90.00
_cell.angle_gamma   90.00
#
_symmetry.space_group_name_H-M   'P 1'
#
loop_
_entity.id
_entity.type
_entity.pdbx_description
1 polymer ?
#
loop_
_entity_poly.entity_id
_entity_poly.type
_entity_poly.pdbx_seq_one_letter_code
_entity_poly.pdbx_strand_id
1 'polypeptide(L)'
;MAYRRDRIWYSSLQKFLFIEFPGRIKRYGKKRLSLISVLLISVLIPQVAKSIDAEEPQIKAAYLYQFTRFVEWPESSFNSPDAKFNLCVLGTNSFGVALSLLSQRSYETHPIILRFLKTVKQTRDCHLLYISLSESDHESDILTSVSKSPVLTVSSLPDFVERGGVIEFVRAGNHVRFSINHEACKRQGLACSAKLLEVAVEVMDSDNRDDRR
;
A
#
# COMPACT_ATOMS: atom_id res chain seq x y z
N MET A 1 -41.47 -13.52 -10.28
CA MET A 1 -40.76 -13.34 -11.58
C MET A 1 -39.33 -13.79 -11.42
N ALA A 2 -38.99 -14.92 -12.09
CA ALA A 2 -37.74 -15.64 -11.90
C ALA A 2 -36.61 -15.05 -12.78
N TYR A 3 -35.47 -14.73 -12.18
CA TYR A 3 -34.26 -14.33 -12.90
C TYR A 3 -33.47 -15.58 -13.31
N ARG A 4 -33.46 -15.84 -14.61
CA ARG A 4 -32.79 -16.97 -15.24
C ARG A 4 -31.27 -16.69 -15.34
N ARG A 5 -30.44 -17.52 -14.72
CA ARG A 5 -28.99 -17.52 -14.77
C ARG A 5 -28.50 -18.20 -16.05
N ASP A 6 -27.94 -17.47 -16.97
CA ASP A 6 -27.36 -18.01 -18.20
C ASP A 6 -25.99 -18.65 -17.93
N ARG A 7 -25.98 -20.00 -18.03
CA ARG A 7 -24.76 -20.83 -18.11
C ARG A 7 -24.31 -20.92 -19.56
N ILE A 8 -23.49 -20.01 -20.00
CA ILE A 8 -22.83 -20.16 -21.30
C ILE A 8 -21.44 -19.52 -21.19
N TRP A 9 -20.45 -20.27 -20.70
CA TRP A 9 -19.01 -19.91 -20.87
C TRP A 9 -18.03 -21.06 -20.51
N TYR A 10 -18.48 -22.32 -20.42
CA TYR A 10 -17.57 -23.43 -20.05
C TYR A 10 -17.38 -24.50 -21.14
N SER A 11 -17.80 -24.27 -22.38
CA SER A 11 -17.75 -25.31 -23.41
C SER A 11 -16.73 -25.12 -24.55
N SER A 12 -15.87 -24.09 -24.50
CA SER A 12 -14.96 -23.77 -25.62
C SER A 12 -13.48 -24.07 -25.37
N LEU A 13 -13.07 -24.61 -24.23
CA LEU A 13 -11.65 -24.87 -23.90
C LEU A 13 -11.25 -26.37 -23.97
N GLN A 14 -12.13 -27.26 -24.38
CA GLN A 14 -11.83 -28.70 -24.44
C GLN A 14 -11.52 -29.25 -25.85
N LYS A 15 -11.41 -28.42 -26.89
CA LYS A 15 -11.20 -28.88 -28.28
C LYS A 15 -9.79 -28.66 -28.85
N PHE A 16 -8.79 -28.30 -28.05
CA PHE A 16 -7.44 -28.01 -28.61
C PHE A 16 -6.29 -28.90 -28.10
N LEU A 17 -6.56 -30.12 -27.63
CA LEU A 17 -5.50 -31.05 -27.21
C LEU A 17 -5.69 -32.47 -27.76
N PHE A 18 -5.93 -32.60 -29.07
CA PHE A 18 -5.69 -33.87 -29.79
C PHE A 18 -4.88 -33.55 -31.05
N ILE A 19 -3.57 -33.48 -30.88
CA ILE A 19 -2.63 -33.61 -32.00
C ILE A 19 -2.27 -35.10 -32.09
N GLU A 20 -2.90 -35.80 -33.03
CA GLU A 20 -2.49 -37.15 -33.43
C GLU A 20 -1.12 -37.05 -34.16
N PHE A 21 -0.10 -37.64 -33.59
CA PHE A 21 1.18 -37.90 -34.26
C PHE A 21 1.18 -39.31 -34.87
N PRO A 22 1.18 -39.50 -36.19
CA PRO A 22 1.47 -40.79 -36.81
C PRO A 22 2.98 -40.93 -37.03
N GLY A 23 3.68 -41.70 -36.22
CA GLY A 23 5.10 -41.92 -36.48
C GLY A 23 5.73 -42.99 -35.59
N ARG A 24 5.92 -44.18 -36.18
CA ARG A 24 6.68 -45.36 -35.71
C ARG A 24 7.77 -45.07 -34.68
N ILE A 25 7.52 -45.35 -33.39
CA ILE A 25 8.54 -45.37 -32.35
C ILE A 25 9.30 -46.70 -32.41
N LYS A 26 10.57 -46.64 -32.89
CA LYS A 26 11.52 -47.75 -32.74
C LYS A 26 11.78 -48.00 -31.26
N ARG A 27 11.64 -49.26 -30.82
CA ARG A 27 11.92 -49.72 -29.45
C ARG A 27 13.38 -49.45 -29.08
N TYR A 28 13.65 -48.38 -28.40
CA TYR A 28 14.89 -48.17 -27.66
C TYR A 28 14.74 -48.71 -26.24
N GLY A 29 15.79 -49.43 -25.78
CA GLY A 29 15.75 -50.27 -24.56
C GLY A 29 15.27 -49.57 -23.32
N LYS A 30 14.35 -50.23 -22.62
CA LYS A 30 13.57 -49.78 -21.43
C LYS A 30 14.35 -49.33 -20.17
N LYS A 31 15.69 -49.34 -20.17
CA LYS A 31 16.49 -49.02 -18.99
C LYS A 31 17.18 -47.66 -18.98
N ARG A 32 17.22 -46.93 -20.10
CA ARG A 32 17.84 -45.58 -20.15
C ARG A 32 16.85 -44.43 -20.23
N LEU A 33 15.57 -44.68 -20.56
CA LEU A 33 14.53 -43.64 -20.61
C LEU A 33 14.06 -43.17 -19.21
N SER A 34 14.19 -44.03 -18.20
CA SER A 34 13.72 -43.71 -16.84
C SER A 34 14.54 -42.63 -16.15
N LEU A 35 15.86 -42.56 -16.44
CA LEU A 35 16.73 -41.57 -15.79
C LEU A 35 16.63 -40.17 -16.42
N ILE A 36 16.38 -40.10 -17.72
CA ILE A 36 16.24 -38.83 -18.45
C ILE A 36 14.88 -38.17 -18.10
N SER A 37 13.83 -38.98 -17.92
CA SER A 37 12.49 -38.49 -17.56
C SER A 37 12.44 -37.89 -16.13
N VAL A 38 13.21 -38.42 -15.19
CA VAL A 38 13.32 -37.90 -13.83
C VAL A 38 14.14 -36.62 -13.78
N LEU A 39 15.17 -36.50 -14.66
CA LEU A 39 16.00 -35.29 -14.72
C LEU A 39 15.27 -34.08 -15.36
N LEU A 40 14.33 -34.34 -16.29
CA LEU A 40 13.54 -33.26 -16.93
C LEU A 40 12.43 -32.70 -16.03
N ILE A 41 11.92 -33.49 -15.07
CA ILE A 41 10.86 -33.05 -14.15
C ILE A 41 11.42 -32.14 -13.05
N SER A 42 12.71 -32.25 -12.71
CA SER A 42 13.33 -31.42 -11.65
C SER A 42 13.62 -29.97 -12.09
N VAL A 43 13.52 -29.64 -13.37
CA VAL A 43 13.76 -28.27 -13.91
C VAL A 43 12.48 -27.43 -13.97
N LEU A 44 11.31 -28.04 -13.80
CA LEU A 44 9.99 -27.35 -13.87
C LEU A 44 9.40 -26.99 -12.50
N ILE A 45 10.22 -26.76 -11.48
CA ILE A 45 9.72 -26.18 -10.24
C ILE A 45 9.68 -24.66 -10.47
N PRO A 46 8.49 -24.05 -10.68
CA PRO A 46 8.42 -22.60 -10.79
C PRO A 46 8.85 -22.01 -9.45
N GLN A 47 9.83 -21.13 -9.51
CA GLN A 47 10.21 -20.30 -8.37
C GLN A 47 9.11 -19.27 -8.12
N VAL A 48 8.05 -19.66 -7.43
CA VAL A 48 6.91 -18.79 -7.07
C VAL A 48 7.15 -17.99 -5.80
N ALA A 49 8.34 -18.01 -5.22
CA ALA A 49 8.58 -17.49 -3.87
C ALA A 49 9.10 -16.03 -3.81
N LYS A 50 8.99 -15.21 -4.86
CA LYS A 50 9.68 -13.90 -4.87
C LYS A 50 8.85 -12.65 -5.15
N SER A 51 7.53 -12.70 -5.14
CA SER A 51 6.71 -11.55 -5.57
C SER A 51 6.07 -10.71 -4.46
N ILE A 52 6.02 -11.16 -3.21
CA ILE A 52 5.24 -10.44 -2.18
C ILE A 52 5.99 -9.20 -1.66
N ASP A 53 7.29 -9.28 -1.44
CA ASP A 53 8.07 -8.14 -0.93
C ASP A 53 8.33 -7.06 -2.00
N ALA A 54 8.24 -7.41 -3.28
CA ALA A 54 8.42 -6.45 -4.38
C ALA A 54 7.18 -5.58 -4.63
N GLU A 55 6.00 -6.02 -4.20
CA GLU A 55 4.73 -5.31 -4.41
C GLU A 55 4.37 -4.38 -3.24
N GLU A 56 4.90 -4.59 -2.04
CA GLU A 56 4.58 -3.80 -0.85
C GLU A 56 4.81 -2.28 -1.04
N PRO A 57 5.93 -1.81 -1.62
CA PRO A 57 6.14 -0.39 -1.89
C PRO A 57 5.10 0.22 -2.83
N GLN A 58 4.67 -0.53 -3.86
CA GLN A 58 3.65 -0.09 -4.80
C GLN A 58 2.28 0.01 -4.13
N ILE A 59 1.93 -0.97 -3.30
CA ILE A 59 0.67 -0.98 -2.55
C ILE A 59 0.64 0.18 -1.56
N LYS A 60 1.71 0.41 -0.79
CA LYS A 60 1.81 1.55 0.13
C LYS A 60 1.74 2.88 -0.61
N ALA A 61 2.42 3.03 -1.76
CA ALA A 61 2.33 4.24 -2.57
C ALA A 61 0.89 4.49 -3.07
N ALA A 62 0.19 3.44 -3.50
CA ALA A 62 -1.21 3.54 -3.88
C ALA A 62 -2.10 3.98 -2.69
N TYR A 63 -1.86 3.46 -1.48
CA TYR A 63 -2.55 3.91 -0.28
C TYR A 63 -2.27 5.38 0.04
N LEU A 64 -1.01 5.85 -0.06
CA LEU A 64 -0.69 7.26 0.16
C LEU A 64 -1.51 8.17 -0.76
N TYR A 65 -1.68 7.78 -2.03
CA TYR A 65 -2.57 8.51 -2.94
C TYR A 65 -4.04 8.41 -2.52
N GLN A 66 -4.52 7.21 -2.14
CA GLN A 66 -5.91 7.06 -1.69
C GLN A 66 -6.21 7.90 -0.45
N PHE A 67 -5.26 8.01 0.48
CA PHE A 67 -5.44 8.87 1.66
C PHE A 67 -5.70 10.33 1.26
N THR A 68 -5.07 10.85 0.21
CA THR A 68 -5.37 12.20 -0.28
C THR A 68 -6.80 12.36 -0.80
N ARG A 69 -7.51 11.28 -1.10
CA ARG A 69 -8.90 11.32 -1.60
C ARG A 69 -9.94 11.19 -0.49
N PHE A 70 -9.54 10.75 0.69
CA PHE A 70 -10.43 10.46 1.83
C PHE A 70 -10.11 11.28 3.07
N VAL A 71 -9.10 12.13 2.98
CA VAL A 71 -8.76 13.13 4.01
C VAL A 71 -8.91 14.50 3.38
N GLU A 72 -9.52 15.42 4.12
CA GLU A 72 -9.69 16.81 3.71
C GLU A 72 -8.75 17.69 4.53
N TRP A 73 -8.04 18.58 3.85
CA TRP A 73 -7.20 19.61 4.44
C TRP A 73 -7.97 20.92 4.51
N PRO A 74 -7.78 21.71 5.57
CA PRO A 74 -8.40 23.05 5.63
C PRO A 74 -7.84 23.94 4.51
N GLU A 75 -8.65 24.84 3.97
CA GLU A 75 -8.24 25.76 2.91
C GLU A 75 -6.98 26.58 3.27
N SER A 76 -6.80 26.87 4.56
CA SER A 76 -5.61 27.54 5.09
C SER A 76 -4.29 26.76 4.91
N SER A 77 -4.36 25.49 4.55
CA SER A 77 -3.18 24.68 4.20
C SER A 77 -2.57 25.10 2.84
N PHE A 78 -3.33 25.83 2.03
CA PHE A 78 -2.93 26.25 0.69
C PHE A 78 -2.82 27.78 0.63
N ASN A 79 -1.62 28.29 0.35
CA ASN A 79 -1.37 29.73 0.29
C ASN A 79 -1.97 30.42 -0.94
N SER A 80 -2.39 29.65 -1.96
CA SER A 80 -3.03 30.12 -3.19
C SER A 80 -3.79 28.97 -3.87
N PRO A 81 -4.72 29.28 -4.79
CA PRO A 81 -5.41 28.25 -5.59
C PRO A 81 -4.47 27.35 -6.41
N ASP A 82 -3.29 27.88 -6.79
CA ASP A 82 -2.27 27.16 -7.55
C ASP A 82 -1.20 26.50 -6.64
N ALA A 83 -1.37 26.55 -5.32
CA ALA A 83 -0.43 25.92 -4.39
C ALA A 83 -0.32 24.43 -4.66
N LYS A 84 0.85 23.86 -4.42
CA LYS A 84 1.12 22.46 -4.67
C LYS A 84 0.84 21.64 -3.42
N PHE A 85 0.38 20.39 -3.61
CA PHE A 85 0.23 19.44 -2.53
C PHE A 85 1.59 18.77 -2.26
N ASN A 86 2.21 19.03 -1.10
CA ASN A 86 3.49 18.48 -0.73
C ASN A 86 3.32 17.09 -0.08
N LEU A 87 3.67 16.02 -0.81
CA LEU A 87 3.84 14.68 -0.27
C LEU A 87 5.30 14.48 0.08
N CYS A 88 5.59 14.35 1.36
CA CYS A 88 6.94 14.27 1.88
C CYS A 88 7.30 12.86 2.36
N VAL A 89 8.56 12.48 2.20
CA VAL A 89 9.15 11.30 2.80
C VAL A 89 10.32 11.76 3.68
N LEU A 90 10.28 11.49 4.96
CA LEU A 90 11.38 11.74 5.89
C LEU A 90 12.10 10.42 6.19
N GLY A 91 13.41 10.45 6.06
CA GLY A 91 14.29 9.29 6.22
C GLY A 91 14.51 8.51 4.92
N THR A 92 14.84 7.23 5.05
CA THR A 92 15.16 6.37 3.91
C THR A 92 13.93 6.12 3.03
N ASN A 93 14.03 6.38 1.73
CA ASN A 93 12.96 6.10 0.78
C ASN A 93 12.83 4.58 0.54
N SER A 94 11.85 3.95 1.17
CA SER A 94 11.51 2.53 0.99
C SER A 94 10.61 2.25 -0.20
N PHE A 95 10.11 3.28 -0.90
CA PHE A 95 9.18 3.12 -2.04
C PHE A 95 9.90 2.99 -3.38
N GLY A 96 11.19 3.34 -3.45
CA GLY A 96 11.93 3.38 -4.71
C GLY A 96 11.21 4.26 -5.74
N VAL A 97 10.94 3.69 -6.92
CA VAL A 97 10.25 4.39 -8.03
C VAL A 97 8.73 4.42 -7.89
N ALA A 98 8.14 3.68 -6.94
CA ALA A 98 6.68 3.57 -6.82
C ALA A 98 6.00 4.92 -6.54
N LEU A 99 6.66 5.83 -5.81
CA LEU A 99 6.13 7.17 -5.56
C LEU A 99 6.16 8.08 -6.78
N SER A 100 7.04 7.85 -7.76
CA SER A 100 7.19 8.76 -8.90
C SER A 100 5.91 8.92 -9.72
N LEU A 101 5.05 7.89 -9.72
CA LEU A 101 3.74 7.95 -10.39
C LEU A 101 2.77 8.92 -9.71
N LEU A 102 2.98 9.25 -8.43
CA LEU A 102 2.13 10.18 -7.69
C LEU A 102 2.37 11.64 -8.10
N SER A 103 3.56 11.97 -8.61
CA SER A 103 3.84 13.33 -9.13
C SER A 103 3.04 13.68 -10.39
N GLN A 104 2.36 12.71 -11.01
CA GLN A 104 1.44 12.90 -12.13
C GLN A 104 -0.03 13.05 -11.68
N ARG A 105 -0.27 13.10 -10.37
CA ARG A 105 -1.59 13.18 -9.74
C ARG A 105 -1.78 14.53 -9.08
N SER A 106 -3.02 14.79 -8.69
CA SER A 106 -3.40 15.99 -7.94
C SER A 106 -4.24 15.63 -6.73
N TYR A 107 -4.18 16.46 -5.71
CA TYR A 107 -5.21 16.61 -4.68
C TYR A 107 -6.13 17.73 -5.14
N GLU A 108 -7.36 17.41 -5.50
CA GLU A 108 -8.26 18.39 -6.16
C GLU A 108 -7.58 19.13 -7.34
N THR A 109 -7.41 20.44 -7.22
CA THR A 109 -6.72 21.28 -8.22
C THR A 109 -5.22 21.41 -7.96
N HIS A 110 -4.71 20.89 -6.84
CA HIS A 110 -3.33 21.07 -6.39
C HIS A 110 -2.43 19.91 -6.89
N PRO A 111 -1.47 20.16 -7.80
CA PRO A 111 -0.55 19.13 -8.26
C PRO A 111 0.27 18.54 -7.11
N ILE A 112 0.42 17.23 -7.07
CA ILE A 112 1.23 16.56 -6.03
C ILE A 112 2.70 16.71 -6.37
N ILE A 113 3.49 17.20 -5.39
CA ILE A 113 4.96 17.22 -5.45
C ILE A 113 5.52 16.28 -4.41
N LEU A 114 6.48 15.47 -4.83
CA LEU A 114 7.27 14.62 -3.94
C LEU A 114 8.45 15.39 -3.37
N ARG A 115 8.61 15.34 -2.05
CA ARG A 115 9.75 15.95 -1.33
C ARG A 115 10.40 14.90 -0.44
N PHE A 116 11.70 14.71 -0.62
CA PHE A 116 12.50 13.83 0.23
C PHE A 116 13.25 14.70 1.24
N LEU A 117 12.87 14.57 2.52
CA LEU A 117 13.35 15.42 3.60
C LEU A 117 14.53 14.76 4.31
N LYS A 118 15.46 15.59 4.75
CA LYS A 118 16.60 15.18 5.56
C LYS A 118 16.51 15.65 7.01
N THR A 119 15.60 16.56 7.32
CA THR A 119 15.48 17.17 8.64
C THR A 119 14.04 17.37 9.05
N VAL A 120 13.78 17.27 10.34
CA VAL A 120 12.46 17.48 10.96
C VAL A 120 11.94 18.90 10.72
N LYS A 121 12.82 19.92 10.62
CA LYS A 121 12.40 21.32 10.42
C LYS A 121 11.57 21.55 9.15
N GLN A 122 11.73 20.69 8.14
CA GLN A 122 11.06 20.80 6.85
C GLN A 122 9.67 20.12 6.83
N THR A 123 9.28 19.43 7.91
CA THR A 123 8.05 18.63 7.95
C THR A 123 6.78 19.46 7.98
N ARG A 124 6.84 20.69 8.49
CA ARG A 124 5.68 21.60 8.61
C ARG A 124 5.12 22.08 7.27
N ASP A 125 5.94 22.03 6.22
CA ASP A 125 5.52 22.41 4.87
C ASP A 125 4.86 21.26 4.10
N CYS A 126 4.70 20.10 4.73
CA CYS A 126 4.09 18.93 4.14
C CYS A 126 2.58 18.92 4.37
N HIS A 127 1.83 18.41 3.40
CA HIS A 127 0.42 18.07 3.59
C HIS A 127 0.30 16.59 4.00
N LEU A 128 1.04 15.69 3.34
CA LEU A 128 1.19 14.30 3.76
C LEU A 128 2.67 14.03 4.05
N LEU A 129 2.97 13.49 5.22
CA LEU A 129 4.31 13.13 5.66
C LEU A 129 4.40 11.63 5.94
N TYR A 130 5.14 10.92 5.09
CA TYR A 130 5.54 9.55 5.39
C TYR A 130 6.83 9.56 6.22
N ILE A 131 6.79 8.94 7.39
CA ILE A 131 7.92 8.78 8.30
C ILE A 131 8.47 7.38 8.14
N SER A 132 9.72 7.28 7.67
CA SER A 132 10.38 6.00 7.41
C SER A 132 10.77 5.28 8.69
N LEU A 133 10.93 3.95 8.63
CA LEU A 133 11.46 3.15 9.74
C LEU A 133 12.85 3.62 10.22
N SER A 134 13.65 4.27 9.37
CA SER A 134 14.93 4.83 9.74
C SER A 134 14.85 6.01 10.73
N GLU A 135 13.65 6.54 10.96
CA GLU A 135 13.40 7.68 11.85
C GLU A 135 12.80 7.24 13.21
N SER A 136 12.84 5.94 13.55
CA SER A 136 12.30 5.40 14.79
C SER A 136 12.74 6.13 16.05
N ASP A 137 14.02 6.48 16.12
CA ASP A 137 14.60 7.15 17.28
C ASP A 137 14.19 8.64 17.40
N HIS A 138 13.68 9.22 16.30
CA HIS A 138 13.27 10.63 16.22
C HIS A 138 11.75 10.81 16.14
N GLU A 139 10.98 9.71 16.18
CA GLU A 139 9.53 9.71 15.98
C GLU A 139 8.79 10.73 16.86
N SER A 140 9.08 10.74 18.16
CA SER A 140 8.46 11.64 19.12
C SER A 140 8.67 13.13 18.78
N ASP A 141 9.89 13.48 18.38
CA ASP A 141 10.24 14.85 18.00
C ASP A 141 9.54 15.25 16.70
N ILE A 142 9.46 14.31 15.73
CA ILE A 142 8.78 14.52 14.47
C ILE A 142 7.28 14.76 14.71
N LEU A 143 6.61 13.88 15.47
CA LEU A 143 5.19 14.02 15.79
C LEU A 143 4.88 15.30 16.55
N THR A 144 5.75 15.68 17.50
CA THR A 144 5.63 16.94 18.25
C THR A 144 5.73 18.14 17.31
N SER A 145 6.67 18.10 16.32
CA SER A 145 6.89 19.21 15.39
C SER A 145 5.68 19.52 14.50
N VAL A 146 4.85 18.51 14.20
CA VAL A 146 3.68 18.63 13.32
C VAL A 146 2.33 18.56 14.05
N SER A 147 2.33 18.38 15.38
CA SER A 147 1.12 18.13 16.20
C SER A 147 0.00 19.19 16.10
N LYS A 148 0.34 20.41 15.67
CA LYS A 148 -0.58 21.54 15.49
C LYS A 148 -0.62 22.04 14.03
N SER A 149 -0.14 21.24 13.11
CA SER A 149 -0.13 21.56 11.69
C SER A 149 -1.01 20.58 10.93
N PRO A 150 -1.70 20.99 9.86
CA PRO A 150 -2.55 20.11 9.06
C PRO A 150 -1.71 19.16 8.19
N VAL A 151 -0.94 18.29 8.84
CA VAL A 151 -0.03 17.33 8.21
C VAL A 151 -0.52 15.92 8.50
N LEU A 152 -0.97 15.20 7.49
CA LEU A 152 -1.32 13.79 7.60
C LEU A 152 -0.04 12.97 7.80
N THR A 153 0.18 12.45 8.99
CA THR A 153 1.34 11.59 9.30
C THR A 153 1.03 10.14 9.01
N VAL A 154 1.92 9.47 8.29
CA VAL A 154 1.81 8.06 7.90
C VAL A 154 3.13 7.36 8.16
N SER A 155 3.12 6.17 8.76
CA SER A 155 4.32 5.38 8.99
C SER A 155 4.06 3.88 8.89
N SER A 156 5.13 3.08 8.92
CA SER A 156 5.11 1.64 9.19
C SER A 156 5.82 1.30 10.50
N LEU A 157 6.11 2.31 11.32
CA LEU A 157 6.62 2.10 12.68
C LEU A 157 5.54 1.40 13.52
N PRO A 158 5.87 0.31 14.24
CA PRO A 158 4.91 -0.35 15.12
C PRO A 158 4.32 0.62 16.13
N ASP A 159 3.06 0.47 16.48
CA ASP A 159 2.34 1.29 17.48
C ASP A 159 2.37 2.80 17.17
N PHE A 160 2.55 3.17 15.90
CA PHE A 160 2.64 4.57 15.47
C PHE A 160 1.38 5.37 15.80
N VAL A 161 0.20 4.77 15.58
CA VAL A 161 -1.10 5.40 15.91
C VAL A 161 -1.29 5.57 17.41
N GLU A 162 -0.77 4.65 18.23
CA GLU A 162 -0.82 4.75 19.71
C GLU A 162 0.06 5.88 20.22
N ARG A 163 1.20 6.13 19.57
CA ARG A 163 2.11 7.22 19.91
C ARG A 163 1.71 8.57 19.34
N GLY A 164 0.56 8.65 18.67
CA GLY A 164 -0.04 9.92 18.23
C GLY A 164 0.11 10.22 16.74
N GLY A 165 0.67 9.29 15.94
CA GLY A 165 0.59 9.34 14.50
C GLY A 165 -0.84 9.15 13.99
N VAL A 166 -1.14 9.54 12.75
CA VAL A 166 -2.51 9.46 12.21
C VAL A 166 -2.77 8.10 11.55
N ILE A 167 -1.89 7.63 10.69
CA ILE A 167 -2.08 6.37 9.97
C ILE A 167 -0.84 5.49 10.13
N GLU A 168 -1.06 4.23 10.47
CA GLU A 168 -0.04 3.19 10.55
C GLU A 168 -0.30 2.10 9.53
N PHE A 169 0.67 1.81 8.67
CA PHE A 169 0.64 0.61 7.85
C PHE A 169 0.93 -0.63 8.67
N VAL A 170 0.00 -1.57 8.66
CA VAL A 170 0.09 -2.85 9.35
C VAL A 170 0.05 -4.01 8.36
N ARG A 171 0.60 -5.15 8.75
CA ARG A 171 0.48 -6.41 8.01
C ARG A 171 -0.67 -7.25 8.58
N ALA A 172 -1.62 -7.63 7.72
CA ALA A 172 -2.66 -8.61 8.03
C ALA A 172 -2.47 -9.83 7.10
N GLY A 173 -1.78 -10.86 7.56
CA GLY A 173 -1.32 -11.97 6.72
C GLY A 173 -0.37 -11.47 5.62
N ASN A 174 -0.71 -11.71 4.35
CA ASN A 174 0.08 -11.26 3.19
C ASN A 174 -0.38 -9.90 2.62
N HIS A 175 -1.26 -9.17 3.30
CA HIS A 175 -1.82 -7.93 2.80
C HIS A 175 -1.33 -6.74 3.63
N VAL A 176 -1.02 -5.64 2.93
CA VAL A 176 -0.84 -4.33 3.55
C VAL A 176 -2.22 -3.78 3.90
N ARG A 177 -2.40 -3.41 5.15
CA ARG A 177 -3.59 -2.74 5.69
C ARG A 177 -3.14 -1.51 6.45
N PHE A 178 -4.06 -0.82 7.13
CA PHE A 178 -3.70 0.30 7.97
C PHE A 178 -4.63 0.42 9.17
N SER A 179 -4.09 0.96 10.26
CA SER A 179 -4.81 1.46 11.41
C SER A 179 -4.84 2.99 11.38
N ILE A 180 -5.84 3.61 12.00
CA ILE A 180 -6.01 5.06 12.01
C ILE A 180 -6.30 5.58 13.42
N ASN A 181 -5.63 6.67 13.80
CA ASN A 181 -5.94 7.45 14.98
C ASN A 181 -6.79 8.66 14.56
N HIS A 182 -8.11 8.54 14.70
CA HIS A 182 -9.07 9.57 14.34
C HIS A 182 -8.94 10.82 15.20
N GLU A 183 -8.60 10.67 16.49
CA GLU A 183 -8.34 11.80 17.36
C GLU A 183 -7.09 12.58 16.95
N ALA A 184 -6.03 11.90 16.49
CA ALA A 184 -4.86 12.56 15.95
C ALA A 184 -5.20 13.32 14.65
N CYS A 185 -6.03 12.72 13.77
CA CYS A 185 -6.54 13.38 12.57
C CYS A 185 -7.24 14.71 12.91
N LYS A 186 -8.19 14.67 13.84
CA LYS A 186 -8.92 15.87 14.30
C LYS A 186 -7.99 16.91 14.95
N ARG A 187 -7.05 16.49 15.80
CA ARG A 187 -6.10 17.41 16.49
C ARG A 187 -5.22 18.15 15.51
N GLN A 188 -4.90 17.55 14.37
CA GLN A 188 -4.12 18.16 13.29
C GLN A 188 -4.99 19.04 12.37
N GLY A 189 -6.28 19.20 12.65
CA GLY A 189 -7.20 20.00 11.83
C GLY A 189 -7.56 19.35 10.50
N LEU A 190 -7.40 18.03 10.40
CA LEU A 190 -7.78 17.24 9.23
C LEU A 190 -9.16 16.63 9.41
N ALA A 191 -9.91 16.41 8.32
CA ALA A 191 -11.14 15.65 8.35
C ALA A 191 -10.95 14.31 7.64
N CYS A 192 -10.95 13.22 8.42
CA CYS A 192 -10.88 11.85 7.91
C CYS A 192 -12.29 11.35 7.60
N SER A 193 -12.57 10.96 6.36
CA SER A 193 -13.91 10.53 5.93
C SER A 193 -14.34 9.21 6.60
N ALA A 194 -15.65 9.02 6.81
CA ALA A 194 -16.21 7.78 7.34
C ALA A 194 -15.78 6.56 6.52
N LYS A 195 -15.69 6.68 5.19
CA LYS A 195 -15.23 5.59 4.31
C LYS A 195 -13.79 5.18 4.59
N LEU A 196 -12.91 6.11 4.98
CA LEU A 196 -11.55 5.79 5.36
C LEU A 196 -11.53 5.00 6.67
N LEU A 197 -12.36 5.41 7.63
CA LEU A 197 -12.46 4.74 8.93
C LEU A 197 -13.03 3.31 8.78
N GLU A 198 -14.05 3.11 7.95
CA GLU A 198 -14.68 1.79 7.72
C GLU A 198 -13.71 0.73 7.15
N VAL A 199 -12.69 1.13 6.38
CA VAL A 199 -11.74 0.19 5.75
C VAL A 199 -10.45 0.01 6.54
N ALA A 200 -10.25 0.77 7.62
CA ALA A 200 -9.15 0.57 8.56
C ALA A 200 -9.35 -0.75 9.33
N VAL A 201 -8.25 -1.40 9.69
CA VAL A 201 -8.31 -2.61 10.54
C VAL A 201 -8.56 -2.26 11.99
N GLU A 202 -8.15 -1.06 12.40
CA GLU A 202 -8.36 -0.51 13.72
C GLU A 202 -8.55 1.01 13.63
N VAL A 203 -9.52 1.54 14.40
CA VAL A 203 -9.76 2.97 14.56
C VAL A 203 -9.61 3.32 16.03
N MET A 204 -8.64 4.18 16.33
CA MET A 204 -8.49 4.77 17.66
C MET A 204 -9.33 6.06 17.73
N ASP A 205 -10.34 6.06 18.58
CA ASP A 205 -11.16 7.23 18.91
C ASP A 205 -11.21 7.39 20.43
N SER A 206 -11.52 8.59 20.93
CA SER A 206 -11.64 8.89 22.37
C SER A 206 -12.70 8.02 23.05
N ASP A 207 -13.79 7.70 22.34
CA ASP A 207 -14.90 6.90 22.87
C ASP A 207 -14.52 5.43 23.14
N ASN A 208 -13.46 4.91 22.50
CA ASN A 208 -13.06 3.49 22.61
C ASN A 208 -12.00 3.23 23.70
N ARG A 209 -11.59 4.23 24.47
CA ARG A 209 -10.59 4.06 25.55
C ARG A 209 -11.16 3.52 26.85
N ASP A 210 -12.46 3.67 27.09
CA ASP A 210 -13.09 3.22 28.35
C ASP A 210 -13.38 1.72 28.41
N ASP A 211 -13.44 1.02 27.25
CA ASP A 211 -13.79 -0.39 27.18
C ASP A 211 -12.58 -1.34 27.38
N ARG A 212 -11.36 -0.82 27.53
CA ARG A 212 -10.11 -1.62 27.67
C ARG A 212 -9.47 -1.53 29.07
N ARG A 213 -10.23 -1.08 30.12
CA ARG A 213 -9.75 -1.09 31.51
C ARG A 213 -10.43 -2.15 32.35
#